data_85fe7f47c13eb3fe2e5756d4642033e8
#
_entry.id   85fe7f47c13eb3fe2e5756d4642033e8
#
_cell.length_a   1.000
_cell.length_b   1.000
_cell.length_c   1.000
_cell.angle_alpha   90.00
_cell.angle_beta   90.00
_cell.angle_gamma   90.00
#
_symmetry.space_group_name_H-M   'P 1'
#
loop_
_entity.id
_entity.type
_entity.pdbx_description
1 polymer ?
#
loop_
_entity_poly.entity_id
_entity_poly.type
_entity_poly.pdbx_seq_one_letter_code
_entity_poly.pdbx_strand_id
1 'polypeptide(L)'
;MIEKHLFGELIHLNDATGVDTYPKDISLMFRWMQNLQLPPHPTILDIGANVGLFSLSYASIFKGAEIHCFEPVPFIYNFLKQNLEINPHLNSSVHAHSVGMSNCEEWKQLSIPSAKQHDRYNDQSDIRLYSVLGLGRKKFSSRFITLDQWVNDFKIRSVDFIKIDVEGYEYSVLQGAMDTLRSFRPILMFELNQLTLSLSNRTADEYLLLAKDLDYDVFGLEYGFKSTLLKIDSIDQVDLVSDLILFPS
;
A
#
# COMPACT_ATOMS: atom_id res chain seq x y z
N MET A 1 19.03 14.07 -4.68
CA MET A 1 17.58 14.23 -4.93
C MET A 1 17.27 13.58 -6.26
N ILE A 2 16.26 12.73 -6.29
CA ILE A 2 15.80 12.02 -7.48
C ILE A 2 14.57 12.75 -7.99
N GLU A 3 14.51 12.99 -9.30
CA GLU A 3 13.38 13.65 -9.96
C GLU A 3 12.65 12.61 -10.81
N LYS A 4 11.34 12.50 -10.62
CA LYS A 4 10.47 11.65 -11.43
C LYS A 4 9.34 12.49 -12.02
N HIS A 5 9.21 12.45 -13.33
CA HIS A 5 8.07 13.04 -14.02
C HIS A 5 6.93 12.03 -14.06
N LEU A 6 5.91 12.23 -13.24
CA LEU A 6 4.73 11.40 -13.18
C LEU A 6 3.48 12.24 -13.39
N PHE A 7 2.66 11.87 -14.37
CA PHE A 7 1.33 12.47 -14.63
C PHE A 7 1.32 13.99 -14.85
N GLY A 8 2.38 14.51 -15.47
CA GLY A 8 2.53 15.95 -15.73
C GLY A 8 3.07 16.75 -14.55
N GLU A 9 3.34 16.10 -13.43
CA GLU A 9 3.98 16.73 -12.27
C GLU A 9 5.42 16.24 -12.10
N LEU A 10 6.27 17.10 -11.56
CA LEU A 10 7.62 16.76 -11.17
C LEU A 10 7.59 16.39 -9.68
N ILE A 11 7.86 15.12 -9.38
CA ILE A 11 7.95 14.61 -8.02
C ILE A 11 9.42 14.51 -7.64
N HIS A 12 9.78 15.15 -6.54
CA HIS A 12 11.11 15.07 -5.94
C HIS A 12 11.14 14.02 -4.85
N LEU A 13 12.18 13.19 -4.85
CA LEU A 13 12.39 12.16 -3.83
C LEU A 13 13.80 12.25 -3.29
N ASN A 14 13.96 11.97 -2.00
CA ASN A 14 15.25 11.86 -1.38
C ASN A 14 16.01 10.66 -1.96
N ASP A 15 17.24 10.86 -2.45
CA ASP A 15 18.08 9.82 -3.05
C ASP A 15 18.47 8.69 -2.09
N ALA A 16 18.47 8.94 -0.78
CA ALA A 16 18.71 7.92 0.24
C ALA A 16 17.55 6.89 0.35
N THR A 17 16.45 7.08 -0.36
CA THR A 17 15.26 6.22 -0.25
C THR A 17 15.28 4.98 -1.16
N GLY A 18 16.26 4.86 -2.05
CA GLY A 18 16.36 3.71 -2.96
C GLY A 18 15.26 3.62 -4.03
N VAL A 19 14.52 4.69 -4.26
CA VAL A 19 13.37 4.74 -5.18
C VAL A 19 13.73 4.47 -6.65
N ASP A 20 15.01 4.56 -7.01
CA ASP A 20 15.47 4.25 -8.38
C ASP A 20 15.32 2.76 -8.74
N THR A 21 15.15 1.90 -7.75
CA THR A 21 15.01 0.45 -7.94
C THR A 21 13.57 -0.01 -8.10
N TYR A 22 12.59 0.90 -8.09
CA TYR A 22 11.19 0.50 -8.34
C TYR A 22 11.05 -0.15 -9.72
N PRO A 23 10.32 -1.28 -9.81
CA PRO A 23 10.10 -1.99 -11.07
C PRO A 23 9.54 -1.08 -12.16
N LYS A 24 9.90 -1.34 -13.42
CA LYS A 24 9.33 -0.60 -14.57
C LYS A 24 7.81 -0.72 -14.64
N ASP A 25 7.27 -1.78 -14.05
CA ASP A 25 5.83 -2.09 -14.03
C ASP A 25 5.01 -1.12 -13.17
N ILE A 26 5.64 -0.41 -12.23
CA ILE A 26 4.96 0.62 -11.42
C ILE A 26 4.33 1.71 -12.31
N SER A 27 4.98 2.03 -13.42
CA SER A 27 4.43 3.00 -14.38
C SER A 27 3.17 2.49 -15.08
N LEU A 28 3.03 1.19 -15.26
CA LEU A 28 1.84 0.56 -15.84
C LEU A 28 0.69 0.56 -14.85
N MET A 29 0.97 0.29 -13.59
CA MET A 29 0.00 0.39 -12.50
C MET A 29 -0.55 1.81 -12.36
N PHE A 30 0.32 2.83 -12.37
CA PHE A 30 -0.12 4.21 -12.33
C PHE A 30 -0.96 4.63 -13.55
N ARG A 31 -0.66 4.11 -14.75
CA ARG A 31 -1.50 4.33 -15.94
C ARG A 31 -2.89 3.72 -15.79
N TRP A 32 -2.98 2.55 -15.17
CA TRP A 32 -4.27 1.94 -14.86
C TRP A 32 -5.05 2.83 -13.87
N MET A 33 -4.39 3.30 -12.80
CA MET A 33 -5.00 4.16 -11.79
C MET A 33 -5.55 5.47 -12.36
N GLN A 34 -4.92 6.05 -13.38
CA GLN A 34 -5.43 7.26 -14.06
C GLN A 34 -6.82 7.06 -14.69
N ASN A 35 -7.17 5.82 -15.03
CA ASN A 35 -8.47 5.47 -15.59
C ASN A 35 -9.49 5.05 -14.52
N LEU A 36 -9.08 4.98 -13.26
CA LEU A 36 -9.95 4.62 -12.17
C LEU A 36 -10.98 5.73 -11.92
N GLN A 37 -12.25 5.35 -11.92
CA GLN A 37 -13.35 6.29 -11.70
C GLN A 37 -13.59 6.42 -10.19
N LEU A 38 -13.09 7.49 -9.59
CA LEU A 38 -13.36 7.88 -8.21
C LEU A 38 -14.26 9.12 -8.18
N PRO A 39 -14.97 9.36 -7.08
CA PRO A 39 -15.79 10.58 -6.94
C PRO A 39 -14.90 11.83 -6.95
N PRO A 40 -15.47 13.02 -7.19
CA PRO A 40 -14.75 14.27 -6.99
C PRO A 40 -14.25 14.38 -5.53
N HIS A 41 -12.99 14.76 -5.34
CA HIS A 41 -12.35 14.86 -4.01
C HIS A 41 -12.39 13.54 -3.21
N PRO A 42 -11.83 12.44 -3.74
CA PRO A 42 -11.89 11.14 -3.08
C PRO A 42 -10.99 11.12 -1.84
N THR A 43 -11.39 10.32 -0.85
CA THR A 43 -10.51 9.95 0.27
C THR A 43 -9.75 8.66 -0.07
N ILE A 44 -8.44 8.72 -0.07
CA ILE A 44 -7.54 7.63 -0.44
C ILE A 44 -6.68 7.23 0.75
N LEU A 45 -6.61 5.93 1.03
CA LEU A 45 -5.75 5.39 2.07
C LEU A 45 -4.60 4.60 1.44
N ASP A 46 -3.36 4.95 1.78
CA ASP A 46 -2.12 4.28 1.36
C ASP A 46 -1.49 3.59 2.56
N ILE A 47 -1.81 2.30 2.74
CA ILE A 47 -1.38 1.50 3.89
C ILE A 47 -0.09 0.76 3.53
N GLY A 48 0.99 1.08 4.22
CA GLY A 48 2.35 0.69 3.87
C GLY A 48 2.97 1.68 2.87
N ALA A 49 2.79 2.98 3.15
CA ALA A 49 3.19 4.04 2.22
C ALA A 49 4.70 4.12 1.95
N ASN A 50 5.50 3.46 2.77
CA ASN A 50 6.96 3.48 2.63
C ASN A 50 7.47 4.93 2.56
N VAL A 51 8.22 5.28 1.52
CA VAL A 51 8.78 6.63 1.32
C VAL A 51 7.80 7.61 0.62
N GLY A 52 6.55 7.20 0.38
CA GLY A 52 5.46 8.07 -0.11
C GLY A 52 5.36 8.23 -1.62
N LEU A 53 6.01 7.38 -2.42
CA LEU A 53 5.92 7.48 -3.87
C LEU A 53 4.48 7.33 -4.36
N PHE A 54 3.74 6.35 -3.83
CA PHE A 54 2.33 6.14 -4.18
C PHE A 54 1.46 7.30 -3.72
N SER A 55 1.61 7.73 -2.47
CA SER A 55 0.85 8.86 -1.91
C SER A 55 1.02 10.14 -2.73
N LEU A 56 2.26 10.49 -3.13
CA LEU A 56 2.54 11.63 -4.00
C LEU A 56 1.96 11.44 -5.41
N SER A 57 2.02 10.21 -5.94
CA SER A 57 1.43 9.89 -7.23
C SER A 57 -0.09 10.04 -7.22
N TYR A 58 -0.77 9.60 -6.15
CA TYR A 58 -2.21 9.80 -5.98
C TYR A 58 -2.58 11.28 -5.94
N ALA A 59 -1.82 12.10 -5.20
CA ALA A 59 -2.03 13.55 -5.17
C ALA A 59 -1.85 14.21 -6.55
N SER A 60 -0.98 13.65 -7.38
CA SER A 60 -0.78 14.07 -8.76
C SER A 60 -1.93 13.67 -9.69
N ILE A 61 -2.41 12.43 -9.56
CA ILE A 61 -3.47 11.85 -10.41
C ILE A 61 -4.85 12.41 -10.03
N PHE A 62 -5.19 12.36 -8.75
CA PHE A 62 -6.53 12.68 -8.24
C PHE A 62 -6.52 14.06 -7.60
N LYS A 63 -6.63 15.09 -8.43
CA LYS A 63 -6.63 16.48 -7.95
C LYS A 63 -7.79 16.72 -6.97
N GLY A 64 -7.45 17.23 -5.78
CA GLY A 64 -8.42 17.46 -4.72
C GLY A 64 -8.72 16.23 -3.86
N ALA A 65 -8.00 15.12 -4.05
CA ALA A 65 -8.09 13.97 -3.15
C ALA A 65 -7.56 14.33 -1.76
N GLU A 66 -8.17 13.75 -0.72
CA GLU A 66 -7.60 13.69 0.63
C GLU A 66 -6.90 12.33 0.80
N ILE A 67 -5.59 12.36 1.05
CA ILE A 67 -4.77 11.14 1.08
C ILE A 67 -4.21 10.95 2.48
N HIS A 68 -4.49 9.79 3.08
CA HIS A 68 -3.89 9.38 4.34
C HIS A 68 -2.92 8.24 4.10
N CYS A 69 -1.66 8.43 4.45
CA CYS A 69 -0.60 7.45 4.25
C CYS A 69 -0.03 6.98 5.59
N PHE A 70 0.14 5.65 5.72
CA PHE A 70 0.49 4.98 6.96
C PHE A 70 1.81 4.23 6.80
N GLU A 71 2.78 4.57 7.63
CA GLU A 71 4.10 3.93 7.65
C GLU A 71 4.56 3.70 9.11
N PRO A 72 4.63 2.43 9.56
CA PRO A 72 4.95 2.14 10.95
C PRO A 72 6.44 2.26 11.29
N VAL A 73 7.35 2.16 10.33
CA VAL A 73 8.79 2.15 10.58
C VAL A 73 9.32 3.57 10.77
N PRO A 74 9.81 3.97 11.95
CA PRO A 74 10.07 5.37 12.26
C PRO A 74 11.04 6.07 11.31
N PHE A 75 12.09 5.38 10.86
CA PHE A 75 13.07 6.02 9.97
C PHE A 75 12.56 6.11 8.53
N ILE A 76 11.74 5.15 8.06
CA ILE A 76 11.07 5.21 6.75
C ILE A 76 10.03 6.32 6.77
N TYR A 77 9.25 6.42 7.84
CA TYR A 77 8.32 7.52 8.06
C TYR A 77 9.01 8.89 8.02
N ASN A 78 10.24 9.01 8.53
CA ASN A 78 11.00 10.26 8.40
C ASN A 78 11.34 10.57 6.94
N PHE A 79 11.67 9.58 6.12
CA PHE A 79 11.86 9.79 4.69
C PHE A 79 10.55 10.15 3.98
N LEU A 80 9.45 9.48 4.33
CA LEU A 80 8.11 9.85 3.84
C LEU A 80 7.84 11.34 4.11
N LYS A 81 8.02 11.82 5.34
CA LYS A 81 7.85 13.23 5.68
C LYS A 81 8.74 14.16 4.86
N GLN A 82 10.03 13.84 4.73
CA GLN A 82 10.95 14.63 3.92
C GLN A 82 10.48 14.70 2.46
N ASN A 83 10.04 13.58 1.89
CA ASN A 83 9.52 13.54 0.54
C ASN A 83 8.24 14.37 0.37
N LEU A 84 7.37 14.42 1.36
CA LEU A 84 6.22 15.31 1.36
C LEU A 84 6.67 16.79 1.44
N GLU A 85 7.61 17.12 2.31
CA GLU A 85 8.11 18.49 2.50
C GLU A 85 8.78 19.09 1.24
N ILE A 86 9.51 18.27 0.47
CA ILE A 86 10.14 18.72 -0.79
C ILE A 86 9.18 18.78 -1.99
N ASN A 87 7.91 18.34 -1.81
CA ASN A 87 6.84 18.44 -2.82
C ASN A 87 5.66 19.29 -2.31
N PRO A 88 5.88 20.57 -1.97
CA PRO A 88 4.86 21.39 -1.30
C PRO A 88 3.60 21.60 -2.16
N HIS A 89 3.70 21.48 -3.49
CA HIS A 89 2.57 21.59 -4.40
C HIS A 89 1.60 20.38 -4.35
N LEU A 90 2.06 19.24 -3.81
CA LEU A 90 1.26 18.03 -3.61
C LEU A 90 0.94 17.77 -2.13
N ASN A 91 1.72 18.32 -1.21
CA ASN A 91 1.66 18.00 0.22
C ASN A 91 0.38 18.46 0.92
N SER A 92 -0.32 19.48 0.41
CA SER A 92 -1.51 20.05 1.07
C SER A 92 -2.67 19.05 1.24
N SER A 93 -2.66 17.95 0.50
CA SER A 93 -3.68 16.90 0.53
C SER A 93 -3.17 15.54 1.02
N VAL A 94 -1.91 15.46 1.49
CA VAL A 94 -1.30 14.21 1.94
C VAL A 94 -0.96 14.27 3.43
N HIS A 95 -1.56 13.38 4.22
CA HIS A 95 -1.45 13.30 5.66
C HIS A 95 -0.72 12.03 6.07
N ALA A 96 0.48 12.17 6.60
CA ALA A 96 1.30 11.03 7.01
C ALA A 96 1.07 10.65 8.48
N HIS A 97 0.92 9.34 8.72
CA HIS A 97 0.67 8.73 10.03
C HIS A 97 1.77 7.71 10.35
N SER A 98 2.45 7.91 11.51
CA SER A 98 3.48 6.97 12.00
C SER A 98 2.84 5.83 12.81
N VAL A 99 2.09 4.99 12.12
CA VAL A 99 1.35 3.87 12.69
C VAL A 99 1.15 2.79 11.62
N GLY A 100 1.15 1.52 12.03
CA GLY A 100 0.78 0.40 11.17
C GLY A 100 -0.69 0.04 11.32
N MET A 101 -1.25 -0.61 10.30
CA MET A 101 -2.59 -1.17 10.35
C MET A 101 -2.55 -2.67 10.64
N SER A 102 -3.48 -3.15 11.49
CA SER A 102 -3.56 -4.53 11.96
C SER A 102 -5.00 -4.89 12.30
N ASN A 103 -5.23 -6.12 12.75
CA ASN A 103 -6.54 -6.57 13.25
C ASN A 103 -6.81 -6.22 14.73
N CYS A 104 -5.83 -5.64 15.44
CA CYS A 104 -5.98 -5.17 16.82
C CYS A 104 -4.98 -4.07 17.14
N GLU A 105 -5.21 -3.36 18.26
CA GLU A 105 -4.24 -2.41 18.79
C GLU A 105 -3.13 -3.15 19.52
N GLU A 106 -1.87 -2.94 19.07
CA GLU A 106 -0.70 -3.57 19.67
C GLU A 106 0.59 -2.81 19.37
N TRP A 107 1.63 -3.13 20.12
CA TRP A 107 3.01 -2.72 19.79
C TRP A 107 3.78 -3.91 19.22
N LYS A 108 4.30 -3.75 18.00
CA LYS A 108 5.09 -4.79 17.33
C LYS A 108 6.55 -4.40 17.22
N GLN A 109 7.40 -5.41 17.33
CA GLN A 109 8.81 -5.29 16.98
C GLN A 109 8.97 -5.57 15.48
N LEU A 110 9.25 -4.53 14.72
CA LEU A 110 9.62 -4.65 13.31
C LEU A 110 11.13 -4.82 13.18
N SER A 111 11.59 -5.58 12.22
CA SER A 111 13.02 -5.77 12.00
C SER A 111 13.41 -5.52 10.55
N ILE A 112 14.56 -4.88 10.37
CA ILE A 112 15.09 -4.50 9.07
C ILE A 112 16.46 -5.12 8.90
N PRO A 113 16.81 -5.64 7.71
CA PRO A 113 18.13 -6.16 7.41
C PRO A 113 19.21 -5.12 7.68
N SER A 114 20.39 -5.53 8.14
CA SER A 114 21.52 -4.62 8.21
C SER A 114 22.09 -4.39 6.81
N ALA A 115 22.69 -3.22 6.58
CA ALA A 115 23.33 -2.86 5.30
C ALA A 115 24.33 -3.92 4.78
N LYS A 116 24.96 -4.72 5.67
CA LYS A 116 25.85 -5.82 5.27
C LYS A 116 25.14 -7.04 4.68
N GLN A 117 23.83 -7.21 4.92
CA GLN A 117 23.02 -8.22 4.24
C GLN A 117 22.55 -7.72 2.86
N HIS A 118 22.51 -6.40 2.67
CA HIS A 118 22.24 -5.73 1.41
C HIS A 118 23.27 -6.06 0.30
N ASP A 119 24.56 -6.21 0.66
CA ASP A 119 25.63 -6.49 -0.31
C ASP A 119 25.52 -7.86 -0.99
N ARG A 120 24.69 -8.77 -0.48
CA ARG A 120 24.46 -10.10 -1.07
C ARG A 120 23.26 -10.15 -2.02
N TYR A 121 22.32 -9.22 -1.84
CA TYR A 121 21.12 -9.08 -2.67
C TYR A 121 21.14 -7.64 -3.18
N ASN A 122 21.55 -7.46 -4.40
CA ASN A 122 21.72 -6.17 -5.08
C ASN A 122 20.37 -5.45 -5.33
N ASP A 123 19.34 -5.78 -4.54
CA ASP A 123 17.98 -5.29 -4.70
C ASP A 123 17.49 -4.68 -3.38
N GLN A 124 17.20 -3.38 -3.42
CA GLN A 124 16.67 -2.62 -2.27
C GLN A 124 15.20 -2.98 -1.96
N SER A 125 14.53 -3.72 -2.84
CA SER A 125 13.21 -4.30 -2.59
C SER A 125 13.20 -5.23 -1.37
N ASP A 126 14.35 -5.87 -1.06
CA ASP A 126 14.50 -6.75 0.10
C ASP A 126 14.35 -6.06 1.47
N ILE A 127 14.46 -4.73 1.56
CA ILE A 127 14.22 -3.99 2.82
C ILE A 127 12.77 -4.17 3.27
N ARG A 128 11.85 -4.30 2.34
CA ARG A 128 10.42 -4.42 2.58
C ARG A 128 10.07 -5.76 3.22
N LEU A 129 10.55 -6.85 2.61
CA LEU A 129 10.19 -8.22 2.99
C LEU A 129 10.60 -8.60 4.42
N TYR A 130 11.64 -8.00 4.94
CA TYR A 130 12.20 -8.36 6.24
C TYR A 130 11.65 -7.55 7.41
N SER A 131 10.92 -6.48 7.16
CA SER A 131 10.41 -5.61 8.23
C SER A 131 9.36 -6.30 9.10
N VAL A 132 8.53 -7.16 8.51
CA VAL A 132 7.44 -7.87 9.21
C VAL A 132 7.88 -9.22 9.73
N LEU A 133 8.83 -9.89 9.06
CA LEU A 133 9.21 -11.27 9.35
C LEU A 133 10.24 -11.45 10.46
N GLY A 134 10.73 -10.39 11.06
CA GLY A 134 11.65 -10.47 12.19
C GLY A 134 13.06 -10.94 11.86
N LEU A 135 13.44 -11.01 10.58
CA LEU A 135 14.74 -11.55 10.12
C LEU A 135 15.89 -10.53 10.14
N GLY A 136 15.61 -9.26 10.42
CA GLY A 136 16.60 -8.19 10.44
C GLY A 136 17.31 -7.99 11.77
N ARG A 137 18.45 -7.31 11.76
CA ARG A 137 19.24 -7.02 12.96
C ARG A 137 18.85 -5.73 13.69
N LYS A 138 18.29 -4.73 12.96
CA LYS A 138 17.75 -3.53 13.58
C LYS A 138 16.28 -3.76 13.91
N LYS A 139 15.91 -3.54 15.16
CA LYS A 139 14.55 -3.67 15.67
C LYS A 139 13.99 -2.30 15.98
N PHE A 140 12.72 -2.10 15.64
CA PHE A 140 11.95 -0.89 15.93
C PHE A 140 10.64 -1.31 16.57
N SER A 141 10.25 -0.58 17.60
CA SER A 141 8.92 -0.75 18.19
C SER A 141 7.98 0.22 17.50
N SER A 142 6.88 -0.29 16.95
CA SER A 142 5.88 0.51 16.26
C SER A 142 4.49 0.16 16.78
N ARG A 143 3.64 1.19 16.89
CA ARG A 143 2.23 1.01 17.24
C ARG A 143 1.45 0.57 16.01
N PHE A 144 0.56 -0.40 16.22
CA PHE A 144 -0.43 -0.85 15.25
C PHE A 144 -1.83 -0.63 15.81
N ILE A 145 -2.77 -0.28 14.96
CA ILE A 145 -4.18 -0.10 15.28
C ILE A 145 -5.05 -0.72 14.18
N THR A 146 -6.34 -0.85 14.42
CA THR A 146 -7.27 -1.23 13.35
C THR A 146 -7.60 -0.02 12.48
N LEU A 147 -7.91 -0.27 11.20
CA LEU A 147 -8.39 0.82 10.34
C LEU A 147 -9.74 1.36 10.84
N ASP A 148 -10.61 0.48 11.34
CA ASP A 148 -11.91 0.87 11.90
C ASP A 148 -11.75 1.83 13.08
N GLN A 149 -10.77 1.57 13.97
CA GLN A 149 -10.46 2.49 15.06
C GLN A 149 -9.97 3.84 14.53
N TRP A 150 -9.03 3.85 13.57
CA TRP A 150 -8.51 5.07 12.99
C TRP A 150 -9.60 5.91 12.32
N VAL A 151 -10.46 5.29 11.52
CA VAL A 151 -11.60 5.93 10.85
C VAL A 151 -12.52 6.60 11.87
N ASN A 152 -12.82 5.92 12.98
CA ASN A 152 -13.62 6.45 14.08
C ASN A 152 -12.95 7.63 14.78
N ASP A 153 -11.68 7.49 15.15
CA ASP A 153 -10.93 8.50 15.92
C ASP A 153 -10.79 9.81 15.12
N PHE A 154 -10.53 9.69 13.82
CA PHE A 154 -10.38 10.85 12.92
C PHE A 154 -11.68 11.31 12.28
N LYS A 155 -12.82 10.62 12.56
CA LYS A 155 -14.17 10.94 12.05
C LYS A 155 -14.20 11.03 10.52
N ILE A 156 -13.54 10.11 9.85
CA ILE A 156 -13.49 10.00 8.40
C ILE A 156 -14.92 9.79 7.87
N ARG A 157 -15.29 10.53 6.85
CA ARG A 157 -16.67 10.54 6.33
C ARG A 157 -16.87 9.71 5.07
N SER A 158 -15.80 9.46 4.35
CA SER A 158 -15.77 8.59 3.17
C SER A 158 -14.40 7.93 3.07
N VAL A 159 -14.35 6.75 2.47
CA VAL A 159 -13.15 6.09 1.99
C VAL A 159 -13.48 5.51 0.63
N ASP A 160 -12.78 5.96 -0.40
CA ASP A 160 -13.12 5.65 -1.79
C ASP A 160 -12.13 4.67 -2.43
N PHE A 161 -10.88 4.70 -1.99
CA PHE A 161 -9.84 3.80 -2.45
C PHE A 161 -8.86 3.47 -1.32
N ILE A 162 -8.49 2.20 -1.21
CA ILE A 162 -7.47 1.73 -0.25
C ILE A 162 -6.43 0.92 -1.01
N LYS A 163 -5.16 1.34 -0.94
CA LYS A 163 -4.02 0.48 -1.28
C LYS A 163 -3.45 -0.14 0.00
N ILE A 164 -3.18 -1.44 -0.04
CA ILE A 164 -2.53 -2.18 1.05
C ILE A 164 -1.29 -2.86 0.48
N ASP A 165 -0.12 -2.50 1.01
CA ASP A 165 1.17 -3.06 0.60
C ASP A 165 2.04 -3.15 1.86
N VAL A 166 1.85 -4.23 2.62
CA VAL A 166 2.38 -4.40 3.97
C VAL A 166 3.17 -5.71 4.13
N GLU A 167 3.60 -6.26 2.98
CA GLU A 167 4.57 -7.36 2.90
C GLU A 167 4.15 -8.62 3.67
N GLY A 168 2.93 -9.09 3.40
CA GLY A 168 2.36 -10.32 3.96
C GLY A 168 1.47 -10.09 5.18
N TYR A 169 1.14 -8.85 5.51
CA TYR A 169 0.24 -8.52 6.62
C TYR A 169 -1.15 -8.05 6.17
N GLU A 170 -1.41 -8.11 4.86
CA GLU A 170 -2.61 -7.60 4.18
C GLU A 170 -3.89 -8.17 4.79
N TYR A 171 -3.92 -9.48 5.07
CA TYR A 171 -5.10 -10.13 5.67
C TYR A 171 -5.44 -9.57 7.05
N SER A 172 -4.43 -9.28 7.87
CA SER A 172 -4.64 -8.67 9.20
C SER A 172 -5.17 -7.25 9.07
N VAL A 173 -4.69 -6.49 8.07
CA VAL A 173 -5.23 -5.16 7.77
C VAL A 173 -6.70 -5.24 7.38
N LEU A 174 -7.06 -6.15 6.46
CA LEU A 174 -8.45 -6.37 6.03
C LEU A 174 -9.35 -6.77 7.20
N GLN A 175 -8.88 -7.65 8.09
CA GLN A 175 -9.62 -8.02 9.31
C GLN A 175 -9.88 -6.84 10.25
N GLY A 176 -8.95 -5.88 10.33
CA GLY A 176 -9.10 -4.66 11.14
C GLY A 176 -9.84 -3.53 10.44
N ALA A 177 -10.36 -3.77 9.23
CA ALA A 177 -11.04 -2.80 8.39
C ALA A 177 -12.51 -3.17 8.11
N MET A 178 -13.05 -4.19 8.75
CA MET A 178 -14.33 -4.80 8.36
C MET A 178 -15.50 -3.83 8.38
N ASP A 179 -15.59 -2.96 9.38
CA ASP A 179 -16.66 -1.96 9.48
C ASP A 179 -16.49 -0.86 8.43
N THR A 180 -15.25 -0.43 8.19
CA THR A 180 -14.88 0.53 7.14
C THR A 180 -15.24 -0.02 5.75
N LEU A 181 -14.87 -1.27 5.46
CA LEU A 181 -15.15 -1.92 4.18
C LEU A 181 -16.67 -2.08 3.92
N ARG A 182 -17.43 -2.45 4.94
CA ARG A 182 -18.90 -2.56 4.84
C ARG A 182 -19.59 -1.22 4.68
N SER A 183 -19.10 -0.19 5.40
CA SER A 183 -19.76 1.12 5.45
C SER A 183 -19.48 1.97 4.22
N PHE A 184 -18.24 2.02 3.76
CA PHE A 184 -17.83 2.91 2.67
C PHE A 184 -17.68 2.20 1.33
N ARG A 185 -17.50 0.86 1.35
CA ARG A 185 -17.32 0.05 0.13
C ARG A 185 -16.27 0.60 -0.83
N PRO A 186 -15.04 0.88 -0.35
CA PRO A 186 -13.99 1.43 -1.18
C PRO A 186 -13.52 0.42 -2.24
N ILE A 187 -12.95 0.90 -3.33
CA ILE A 187 -12.13 0.04 -4.18
C ILE A 187 -10.87 -0.32 -3.42
N LEU A 188 -10.50 -1.61 -3.43
CA LEU A 188 -9.31 -2.11 -2.76
C LEU A 188 -8.25 -2.51 -3.78
N MET A 189 -7.00 -2.25 -3.45
CA MET A 189 -5.85 -2.76 -4.18
C MET A 189 -4.83 -3.30 -3.19
N PHE A 190 -4.37 -4.53 -3.38
CA PHE A 190 -3.30 -5.09 -2.55
C PHE A 190 -2.47 -6.12 -3.33
N GLU A 191 -1.20 -6.20 -2.98
CA GLU A 191 -0.32 -7.21 -3.52
C GLU A 191 -0.61 -8.57 -2.88
N LEU A 192 -0.73 -9.59 -3.73
CA LEU A 192 -0.83 -10.98 -3.30
C LEU A 192 0.16 -11.82 -4.09
N ASN A 193 1.13 -12.38 -3.40
CA ASN A 193 2.12 -13.25 -4.01
C ASN A 193 2.38 -14.49 -3.14
N GLN A 194 2.90 -15.55 -3.75
CA GLN A 194 3.14 -16.84 -3.08
C GLN A 194 4.09 -16.73 -1.89
N LEU A 195 5.07 -15.83 -1.97
CA LEU A 195 6.03 -15.64 -0.90
C LEU A 195 5.36 -15.02 0.33
N THR A 196 4.61 -13.93 0.17
CA THR A 196 3.92 -13.25 1.28
C THR A 196 2.85 -14.13 1.88
N LEU A 197 2.12 -14.92 1.07
CA LEU A 197 1.16 -15.93 1.54
C LEU A 197 1.85 -17.00 2.40
N SER A 198 2.95 -17.57 1.91
CA SER A 198 3.70 -18.60 2.64
C SER A 198 4.24 -18.06 3.97
N LEU A 199 4.77 -16.85 3.97
CA LEU A 199 5.36 -16.22 5.15
C LEU A 199 4.31 -15.84 6.20
N SER A 200 3.12 -15.42 5.77
CA SER A 200 1.99 -15.10 6.65
C SER A 200 1.21 -16.34 7.12
N ASN A 201 1.54 -17.53 6.60
CA ASN A 201 0.78 -18.77 6.78
C ASN A 201 -0.70 -18.61 6.39
N ARG A 202 -0.94 -17.92 5.27
CA ARG A 202 -2.25 -17.64 4.67
C ARG A 202 -2.36 -18.31 3.31
N THR A 203 -3.60 -18.48 2.87
CA THR A 203 -3.92 -18.97 1.53
C THR A 203 -4.68 -17.91 0.74
N ALA A 204 -4.58 -17.94 -0.57
CA ALA A 204 -5.35 -17.02 -1.40
C ALA A 204 -6.87 -17.27 -1.29
N ASP A 205 -7.29 -18.50 -0.97
CA ASP A 205 -8.70 -18.81 -0.71
C ASP A 205 -9.28 -17.97 0.43
N GLU A 206 -8.50 -17.68 1.48
CA GLU A 206 -8.96 -16.85 2.60
C GLU A 206 -9.32 -15.43 2.12
N TYR A 207 -8.54 -14.87 1.20
CA TYR A 207 -8.81 -13.56 0.60
C TYR A 207 -10.04 -13.59 -0.31
N LEU A 208 -10.21 -14.63 -1.13
CA LEU A 208 -11.37 -14.78 -1.99
C LEU A 208 -12.66 -14.97 -1.18
N LEU A 209 -12.60 -15.74 -0.10
CA LEU A 209 -13.74 -15.92 0.83
C LEU A 209 -14.10 -14.60 1.51
N LEU A 210 -13.09 -13.83 1.98
CA LEU A 210 -13.33 -12.52 2.59
C LEU A 210 -13.96 -11.55 1.59
N ALA A 211 -13.45 -11.50 0.35
CA ALA A 211 -14.03 -10.67 -0.70
C ALA A 211 -15.48 -11.03 -0.98
N LYS A 212 -15.80 -12.33 -1.04
CA LYS A 212 -17.16 -12.82 -1.22
C LYS A 212 -18.08 -12.46 -0.04
N ASP A 213 -17.59 -12.58 1.19
CA ASP A 213 -18.36 -12.24 2.39
C ASP A 213 -18.67 -10.73 2.48
N LEU A 214 -17.83 -9.90 1.84
CA LEU A 214 -17.99 -8.46 1.73
C LEU A 214 -18.72 -8.02 0.46
N ASP A 215 -19.12 -8.97 -0.40
CA ASP A 215 -19.79 -8.69 -1.68
C ASP A 215 -18.91 -7.83 -2.62
N TYR A 216 -17.69 -8.31 -2.88
CA TYR A 216 -16.73 -7.70 -3.80
C TYR A 216 -16.42 -8.65 -4.97
N ASP A 217 -16.38 -8.08 -6.17
CA ASP A 217 -15.80 -8.72 -7.34
C ASP A 217 -14.26 -8.60 -7.30
N VAL A 218 -13.56 -9.71 -7.55
CA VAL A 218 -12.09 -9.78 -7.50
C VAL A 218 -11.51 -9.79 -8.90
N PHE A 219 -10.52 -8.97 -9.14
CA PHE A 219 -9.77 -8.90 -10.39
C PHE A 219 -8.27 -8.95 -10.13
N GLY A 220 -7.54 -9.61 -11.01
CA GLY A 220 -6.09 -9.53 -11.09
C GLY A 220 -5.67 -8.44 -12.06
N LEU A 221 -4.65 -7.66 -11.73
CA LEU A 221 -4.08 -6.66 -12.61
C LEU A 221 -2.91 -7.26 -13.40
N GLU A 222 -3.13 -7.52 -14.68
CA GLU A 222 -2.06 -7.93 -15.59
C GLU A 222 -1.34 -6.72 -16.16
N TYR A 223 -0.02 -6.70 -16.01
CA TYR A 223 0.85 -5.67 -16.56
C TYR A 223 1.26 -6.00 -17.99
N GLY A 224 0.88 -5.15 -18.94
CA GLY A 224 1.20 -5.27 -20.34
C GLY A 224 1.27 -3.92 -21.04
N PHE A 225 1.29 -3.91 -22.38
CA PHE A 225 1.22 -2.67 -23.16
C PHE A 225 -0.04 -1.84 -22.82
N LYS A 226 -1.14 -2.52 -22.50
CA LYS A 226 -2.30 -1.97 -21.79
C LYS A 226 -2.51 -2.87 -20.58
N SER A 227 -2.50 -2.29 -19.38
CA SER A 227 -2.86 -3.05 -18.18
C SER A 227 -4.32 -3.46 -18.26
N THR A 228 -4.61 -4.73 -18.04
CA THR A 228 -5.95 -5.32 -18.14
C THR A 228 -6.35 -5.93 -16.80
N LEU A 229 -7.64 -5.85 -16.48
CA LEU A 229 -8.23 -6.53 -15.36
C LEU A 229 -8.77 -7.89 -15.81
N LEU A 230 -8.32 -8.95 -15.17
CA LEU A 230 -8.86 -10.29 -15.33
C LEU A 230 -9.72 -10.63 -14.13
N LYS A 231 -10.97 -11.01 -14.34
CA LYS A 231 -11.83 -11.47 -13.25
C LYS A 231 -11.27 -12.75 -12.64
N ILE A 232 -11.17 -12.79 -11.33
CA ILE A 232 -10.67 -13.93 -10.56
C ILE A 232 -11.86 -14.65 -9.95
N ASP A 233 -12.16 -15.82 -10.44
CA ASP A 233 -13.27 -16.66 -9.97
C ASP A 233 -12.77 -17.90 -9.18
N SER A 234 -11.48 -18.23 -9.29
CA SER A 234 -10.85 -19.36 -8.61
C SER A 234 -9.40 -19.09 -8.22
N ILE A 235 -8.92 -19.87 -7.23
CA ILE A 235 -7.57 -19.78 -6.68
C ILE A 235 -6.47 -19.99 -7.73
N ASP A 236 -6.71 -20.88 -8.70
CA ASP A 236 -5.73 -21.23 -9.73
C ASP A 236 -5.35 -20.03 -10.62
N GLN A 237 -6.19 -19.00 -10.62
CA GLN A 237 -5.95 -17.75 -11.36
C GLN A 237 -5.09 -16.75 -10.59
N VAL A 238 -4.99 -16.88 -9.26
CA VAL A 238 -4.24 -15.93 -8.41
C VAL A 238 -2.73 -16.06 -8.58
N ASP A 239 -2.23 -17.24 -8.90
CA ASP A 239 -0.79 -17.48 -9.12
C ASP A 239 -0.21 -16.69 -10.30
N LEU A 240 -1.07 -16.17 -11.17
CA LEU A 240 -0.69 -15.44 -12.38
C LEU A 240 -0.60 -13.92 -12.18
N VAL A 241 -1.04 -13.41 -11.03
CA VAL A 241 -1.14 -11.96 -10.78
C VAL A 241 -0.48 -11.59 -9.47
N SER A 242 0.16 -10.43 -9.43
CA SER A 242 0.78 -9.87 -8.23
C SER A 242 -0.12 -8.88 -7.49
N ASP A 243 -1.01 -8.18 -8.21
CA ASP A 243 -1.91 -7.19 -7.62
C ASP A 243 -3.37 -7.60 -7.82
N LEU A 244 -4.13 -7.67 -6.72
CA LEU A 244 -5.57 -7.85 -6.73
C LEU A 244 -6.28 -6.52 -6.57
N ILE A 245 -7.32 -6.35 -7.38
CA ILE A 245 -8.22 -5.19 -7.32
C ILE A 245 -9.62 -5.72 -6.99
N LEU A 246 -10.20 -5.20 -5.94
CA LEU A 246 -11.55 -5.54 -5.52
C LEU A 246 -12.48 -4.36 -5.76
N PHE A 247 -13.55 -4.61 -6.49
CA PHE A 247 -14.62 -3.64 -6.71
C PHE A 247 -15.87 -4.05 -5.94
N PRO A 248 -16.56 -3.11 -5.27
CA PRO A 248 -17.87 -3.37 -4.70
C PRO A 248 -18.84 -3.85 -5.79
N SER A 249 -19.51 -4.99 -5.54
CA SER A 249 -20.51 -5.56 -6.46
C SER A 249 -21.81 -4.76 -6.45
#